data_03c50773a0425ff7c0f364fc0b2ff514
#
_entry.id   03c50773a0425ff7c0f364fc0b2ff514
#
_cell.length_a   1.000
_cell.length_b   1.000
_cell.length_c   1.000
_cell.angle_alpha   90.00
_cell.angle_beta   90.00
_cell.angle_gamma   90.00
#
_symmetry.space_group_name_H-M   'P 1'
#
loop_
_entity.id
_entity.type
_entity.pdbx_description
1 polymer ?
#
loop_
_entity_poly.entity_id
_entity_poly.type
_entity_poly.pdbx_seq_one_letter_code
_entity_poly.pdbx_strand_id
1 'polypeptide(L)'
;SSDGLHFVAAPSILGPSYFRVFLYAGWHYALVMPGSVHRSVDGIADFITGPTLFEPAMRHSAVRVVGDWLEVYWTRVGGNRGRIYRSMVDLCSDWMDWSVSDPTEILRPERDWEGAAEPLAPSLRGAANELVNQLRDPCILEDDGRTFLFYASGGESGIGLAELFG
;
A
#
# COMPACT_ATOMS: atom_id res chain seq x y z
N SER A 1 22.26 -6.12 -4.92
CA SER A 1 22.96 -5.14 -5.77
C SER A 1 23.86 -4.26 -4.90
N SER A 2 25.02 -3.94 -5.39
CA SER A 2 25.97 -3.00 -4.74
C SER A 2 26.00 -1.61 -5.42
N ASP A 3 25.41 -1.50 -6.59
CA ASP A 3 25.44 -0.29 -7.45
C ASP A 3 24.04 0.22 -7.86
N GLY A 4 22.97 -0.47 -7.46
CA GLY A 4 21.61 -0.12 -7.81
C GLY A 4 21.21 -0.45 -9.26
N LEU A 5 22.12 -1.02 -10.04
CA LEU A 5 21.91 -1.33 -11.47
C LEU A 5 21.92 -2.83 -11.75
N HIS A 6 22.78 -3.58 -11.05
CA HIS A 6 22.94 -5.01 -11.24
C HIS A 6 22.32 -5.77 -10.07
N PHE A 7 21.33 -6.60 -10.33
CA PHE A 7 20.59 -7.35 -9.31
C PHE A 7 20.76 -8.85 -9.50
N VAL A 8 20.88 -9.56 -8.38
CA VAL A 8 20.81 -11.01 -8.35
C VAL A 8 19.50 -11.37 -7.61
N ALA A 9 18.64 -12.13 -8.27
CA ALA A 9 17.39 -12.60 -7.65
C ALA A 9 17.70 -13.63 -6.57
N ALA A 10 17.03 -13.51 -5.43
CA ALA A 10 17.05 -14.57 -4.41
C ALA A 10 16.35 -15.84 -4.94
N PRO A 11 16.78 -17.04 -4.53
CA PRO A 11 16.23 -18.29 -5.05
C PRO A 11 14.83 -18.61 -4.51
N SER A 12 14.42 -17.97 -3.42
CA SER A 12 13.15 -18.22 -2.73
C SER A 12 12.15 -17.08 -2.91
N ILE A 13 10.87 -17.44 -2.92
CA ILE A 13 9.77 -16.48 -2.82
C ILE A 13 9.60 -16.09 -1.35
N LEU A 14 9.59 -14.79 -1.04
CA LEU A 14 9.43 -14.28 0.31
C LEU A 14 7.98 -14.34 0.82
N GLY A 15 7.01 -14.21 -0.07
CA GLY A 15 5.59 -14.21 0.28
C GLY A 15 4.68 -13.80 -0.87
N PRO A 16 3.39 -13.51 -0.58
CA PRO A 16 2.42 -13.02 -1.56
C PRO A 16 2.79 -11.66 -2.17
N SER A 17 2.05 -11.25 -3.19
CA SER A 17 2.28 -9.98 -3.89
C SER A 17 2.03 -8.74 -3.04
N TYR A 18 2.52 -7.58 -3.50
CA TYR A 18 2.49 -6.30 -2.78
C TYR A 18 3.13 -6.38 -1.40
N PHE A 19 4.33 -6.90 -1.37
CA PHE A 19 5.14 -7.13 -0.17
C PHE A 19 5.78 -5.82 0.29
N ARG A 20 5.15 -5.14 1.27
CA ARG A 20 5.58 -3.83 1.79
C ARG A 20 6.28 -4.00 3.12
N VAL A 21 7.61 -3.98 3.08
CA VAL A 21 8.44 -4.17 4.28
C VAL A 21 8.53 -2.87 5.08
N PHE A 22 8.45 -2.98 6.39
CA PHE A 22 8.72 -1.90 7.35
C PHE A 22 9.45 -2.45 8.58
N LEU A 23 10.16 -1.56 9.27
CA LEU A 23 10.90 -1.90 10.50
C LEU A 23 10.16 -1.32 11.71
N TYR A 24 9.96 -2.14 12.73
CA TYR A 24 9.43 -1.70 14.02
C TYR A 24 9.97 -2.56 15.15
N ALA A 25 10.37 -1.93 16.27
CA ALA A 25 10.90 -2.58 17.47
C ALA A 25 11.96 -3.65 17.18
N GLY A 26 12.84 -3.40 16.19
CA GLY A 26 13.93 -4.31 15.81
C GLY A 26 13.54 -5.51 14.94
N TRP A 27 12.28 -5.60 14.52
CA TRP A 27 11.78 -6.63 13.62
C TRP A 27 11.42 -6.05 12.25
N HIS A 28 11.64 -6.84 11.21
CA HIS A 28 11.13 -6.55 9.89
C HIS A 28 9.76 -7.19 9.72
N TYR A 29 8.78 -6.36 9.44
CA TYR A 29 7.43 -6.78 9.11
C TYR A 29 7.16 -6.54 7.64
N ALA A 30 6.24 -7.28 7.09
CA ALA A 30 5.72 -7.03 5.74
C ALA A 30 4.19 -7.09 5.75
N LEU A 31 3.56 -6.04 5.23
CA LEU A 31 2.14 -6.09 4.88
C LEU A 31 2.03 -6.58 3.44
N VAL A 32 1.25 -7.62 3.22
CA VAL A 32 1.09 -8.25 1.91
C VAL A 32 -0.38 -8.32 1.51
N MET A 33 -0.67 -8.34 0.21
CA MET A 33 -2.04 -8.43 -0.28
C MET A 33 -2.64 -9.83 -0.01
N PRO A 34 -3.88 -9.94 0.52
CA PRO A 34 -4.87 -8.90 0.79
C PRO A 34 -4.87 -8.35 2.24
N GLY A 35 -3.73 -8.10 2.83
CA GLY A 35 -3.62 -7.46 4.14
C GLY A 35 -3.18 -8.37 5.28
N SER A 36 -2.49 -9.48 4.99
CA SER A 36 -1.83 -10.27 6.03
C SER A 36 -0.46 -9.67 6.40
N VAL A 37 -0.09 -9.80 7.66
CA VAL A 37 1.20 -9.36 8.19
C VAL A 37 2.15 -10.56 8.26
N HIS A 38 3.38 -10.34 7.84
CA HIS A 38 4.46 -11.30 7.98
C HIS A 38 5.60 -10.66 8.76
N ARG A 39 6.42 -11.46 9.44
CA ARG A 39 7.56 -10.98 10.24
C ARG A 39 8.80 -11.80 9.99
N SER A 40 9.95 -11.13 9.90
CA SER A 40 11.28 -11.72 9.76
C SER A 40 12.30 -11.03 10.66
N VAL A 41 13.36 -11.72 11.01
CA VAL A 41 14.47 -11.15 11.79
C VAL A 41 15.33 -10.23 10.93
N ASP A 42 15.63 -10.62 9.70
CA ASP A 42 16.59 -9.94 8.82
C ASP A 42 15.94 -9.15 7.66
N GLY A 43 14.63 -9.34 7.42
CA GLY A 43 13.88 -8.64 6.37
C GLY A 43 14.13 -9.15 4.95
N ILE A 44 14.92 -10.20 4.77
CA ILE A 44 15.30 -10.76 3.47
C ILE A 44 15.02 -12.26 3.32
N ALA A 45 14.71 -12.94 4.44
CA ALA A 45 14.39 -14.37 4.45
C ALA A 45 13.44 -14.72 5.60
N ASP A 46 12.97 -15.95 5.63
CA ASP A 46 12.26 -16.60 6.73
C ASP A 46 11.10 -15.78 7.33
N PHE A 47 10.30 -15.17 6.46
CA PHE A 47 9.09 -14.46 6.88
C PHE A 47 8.04 -15.44 7.37
N ILE A 48 7.69 -15.33 8.66
CA ILE A 48 6.59 -16.10 9.27
C ILE A 48 5.28 -15.34 9.11
N THR A 49 4.20 -16.04 8.78
CA THR A 49 2.87 -15.47 8.60
C THR A 49 2.20 -15.18 9.93
N GLY A 50 1.59 -14.03 10.07
CA GLY A 50 0.81 -13.57 11.22
C GLY A 50 -0.65 -13.29 10.87
N PRO A 51 -1.29 -12.30 11.54
CA PRO A 51 -2.70 -12.00 11.36
C PRO A 51 -3.00 -11.42 9.99
N THR A 52 -4.25 -11.58 9.55
CA THR A 52 -4.82 -10.86 8.42
C THR A 52 -5.66 -9.70 8.94
N LEU A 53 -5.25 -8.47 8.67
CA LEU A 53 -5.85 -7.26 9.21
C LEU A 53 -6.96 -6.70 8.34
N PHE A 54 -6.94 -6.97 7.03
CA PHE A 54 -7.85 -6.38 6.07
C PHE A 54 -8.80 -7.38 5.45
N GLU A 55 -9.86 -6.86 4.87
CA GLU A 55 -10.82 -7.65 4.08
C GLU A 55 -10.21 -8.16 2.76
N PRO A 56 -10.77 -9.22 2.16
CA PRO A 56 -10.25 -9.80 0.91
C PRO A 56 -10.26 -8.85 -0.29
N ALA A 57 -11.03 -7.75 -0.22
CA ALA A 57 -11.08 -6.73 -1.27
C ALA A 57 -9.90 -5.74 -1.21
N MET A 58 -9.12 -5.72 -0.12
CA MET A 58 -7.92 -4.88 0.00
C MET A 58 -6.90 -5.25 -1.06
N ARG A 59 -6.31 -4.23 -1.69
CA ARG A 59 -5.17 -4.40 -2.61
C ARG A 59 -4.31 -3.13 -2.64
N HIS A 60 -3.18 -3.20 -3.34
CA HIS A 60 -2.28 -2.08 -3.60
C HIS A 60 -2.05 -1.22 -2.36
N SER A 61 -1.08 -1.58 -1.56
CA SER A 61 -0.79 -0.82 -0.34
C SER A 61 0.56 -0.12 -0.38
N ALA A 62 0.66 0.97 0.36
CA ALA A 62 1.89 1.55 0.86
C ALA A 62 1.79 1.69 2.37
N VAL A 63 2.91 1.64 3.05
CA VAL A 63 2.99 1.70 4.51
C VAL A 63 3.98 2.76 4.96
N ARG A 64 3.70 3.36 6.12
CA ARG A 64 4.57 4.32 6.79
C ARG A 64 4.48 4.12 8.30
N VAL A 65 5.62 4.07 8.98
CA VAL A 65 5.68 4.00 10.44
C VAL A 65 5.86 5.41 11.00
N VAL A 66 4.97 5.83 11.90
CA VAL A 66 5.02 7.12 12.58
C VAL A 66 4.89 6.87 14.09
N GLY A 67 6.01 6.95 14.81
CA GLY A 67 6.04 6.53 16.20
C GLY A 67 5.62 5.07 16.35
N ASP A 68 4.58 4.83 17.13
CA ASP A 68 4.02 3.49 17.36
C ASP A 68 2.81 3.18 16.47
N TRP A 69 2.64 3.91 15.38
CA TRP A 69 1.54 3.72 14.45
C TRP A 69 2.06 3.30 13.07
N LEU A 70 1.38 2.32 12.45
CA LEU A 70 1.51 2.03 11.03
C LEU A 70 0.36 2.69 10.28
N GLU A 71 0.68 3.65 9.45
CA GLU A 71 -0.24 4.18 8.44
C GLU A 71 -0.23 3.25 7.23
N VAL A 72 -1.41 2.81 6.82
CA VAL A 72 -1.59 1.98 5.62
C VAL A 72 -2.44 2.75 4.62
N TYR A 73 -1.85 3.06 3.47
CA TYR A 73 -2.51 3.67 2.32
C TYR A 73 -2.86 2.56 1.34
N TRP A 74 -4.11 2.43 0.98
CA TRP A 74 -4.54 1.25 0.23
C TRP A 74 -5.74 1.51 -0.68
N THR A 75 -5.98 0.61 -1.63
CA THR A 75 -7.12 0.63 -2.54
C THR A 75 -7.97 -0.63 -2.38
N ARG A 76 -9.19 -0.59 -2.90
CA ARG A 76 -10.18 -1.67 -2.79
C ARG A 76 -10.62 -2.15 -4.17
N VAL A 77 -10.82 -3.46 -4.30
CA VAL A 77 -11.48 -4.08 -5.45
C VAL A 77 -13.00 -4.02 -5.27
N GLY A 78 -13.76 -3.91 -6.35
CA GLY A 78 -15.21 -4.05 -6.37
C GLY A 78 -16.01 -2.79 -6.04
N GLY A 79 -15.41 -1.77 -5.44
CA GLY A 79 -16.09 -0.50 -5.20
C GLY A 79 -16.35 0.27 -6.51
N ASN A 80 -17.44 1.05 -6.56
CA ASN A 80 -17.79 1.85 -7.74
C ASN A 80 -16.85 3.04 -8.01
N ARG A 81 -15.79 3.19 -7.24
CA ARG A 81 -14.80 4.28 -7.38
C ARG A 81 -13.46 3.78 -6.90
N GLY A 82 -12.43 3.88 -7.72
CA GLY A 82 -11.05 3.66 -7.28
C GLY A 82 -10.57 4.85 -6.45
N ARG A 83 -10.41 4.64 -5.16
CA ARG A 83 -10.01 5.65 -4.17
C ARG A 83 -8.83 5.13 -3.37
N ILE A 84 -8.08 6.06 -2.79
CA ILE A 84 -7.06 5.72 -1.80
C ILE A 84 -7.65 5.97 -0.42
N TYR A 85 -7.56 4.95 0.41
CA TYR A 85 -7.95 4.96 1.82
C TYR A 85 -6.72 4.98 2.70
N ARG A 86 -6.85 5.55 3.90
CA ARG A 86 -5.89 5.39 4.98
C ARG A 86 -6.55 4.64 6.13
N SER A 87 -5.83 3.67 6.67
CA SER A 87 -6.14 2.99 7.94
C SER A 87 -4.93 3.01 8.84
N MET A 88 -5.14 2.88 10.14
CA MET A 88 -4.10 2.93 11.17
C MET A 88 -4.03 1.59 11.89
N VAL A 89 -2.83 1.15 12.24
CA VAL A 89 -2.59 -0.01 13.11
C VAL A 89 -1.75 0.46 14.30
N ASP A 90 -2.22 0.21 15.52
CA ASP A 90 -1.44 0.42 16.74
C ASP A 90 -0.43 -0.73 16.90
N LEU A 91 0.85 -0.39 16.87
CA LEU A 91 1.95 -1.35 16.92
C LEU A 91 2.40 -1.69 18.36
N CYS A 92 1.84 -1.04 19.40
CA CYS A 92 2.25 -1.23 20.79
C CYS A 92 1.91 -2.62 21.35
N SER A 93 0.87 -3.26 20.82
CA SER A 93 0.46 -4.61 21.27
C SER A 93 1.33 -5.71 20.64
N ASP A 94 1.14 -6.96 21.09
CA ASP A 94 1.74 -8.09 20.38
C ASP A 94 1.27 -8.09 18.92
N TRP A 95 2.18 -8.34 18.01
CA TRP A 95 1.90 -8.26 16.56
C TRP A 95 0.83 -9.24 16.08
N MET A 96 0.59 -10.32 16.84
CA MET A 96 -0.47 -11.28 16.57
C MET A 96 -1.86 -10.74 16.93
N ASP A 97 -1.92 -9.69 17.77
CA ASP A 97 -3.14 -9.03 18.22
C ASP A 97 -3.39 -7.70 17.50
N TRP A 98 -2.56 -7.34 16.54
CA TRP A 98 -2.76 -6.12 15.77
C TRP A 98 -4.12 -6.10 15.08
N SER A 99 -4.74 -4.93 15.09
CA SER A 99 -6.01 -4.66 14.42
C SER A 99 -5.91 -3.36 13.64
N VAL A 100 -6.70 -3.25 12.59
CA VAL A 100 -6.75 -2.07 11.73
C VAL A 100 -7.97 -1.21 12.05
N SER A 101 -7.80 0.11 12.03
CA SER A 101 -8.90 1.07 12.15
C SER A 101 -9.82 1.04 10.92
N ASP A 102 -11.02 1.58 11.06
CA ASP A 102 -11.89 1.86 9.93
C ASP A 102 -11.18 2.72 8.87
N PRO A 103 -11.44 2.47 7.58
CA PRO A 103 -10.82 3.21 6.50
C PRO A 103 -11.34 4.65 6.40
N THR A 104 -10.43 5.60 6.27
CA THR A 104 -10.73 6.98 5.90
C THR A 104 -10.36 7.20 4.44
N GLU A 105 -11.29 7.68 3.61
CA GLU A 105 -10.97 8.10 2.24
C GLU A 105 -10.10 9.36 2.30
N ILE A 106 -8.94 9.32 1.67
CA ILE A 106 -8.01 10.45 1.65
C ILE A 106 -7.82 11.05 0.26
N LEU A 107 -8.04 10.26 -0.80
CA LEU A 107 -7.88 10.74 -2.18
C LEU A 107 -8.84 10.02 -3.12
N ARG A 108 -9.39 10.81 -4.06
CA ARG A 108 -10.26 10.34 -5.16
C ARG A 108 -9.90 11.08 -6.45
N PRO A 109 -10.28 10.59 -7.63
CA PRO A 109 -10.15 11.34 -8.86
C PRO A 109 -10.93 12.68 -8.80
N GLU A 110 -10.23 13.79 -8.98
CA GLU A 110 -10.81 15.15 -9.00
C GLU A 110 -10.41 15.93 -10.27
N ARG A 111 -9.41 15.43 -11.00
CA ARG A 111 -8.88 16.05 -12.21
C ARG A 111 -9.23 15.20 -13.44
N ASP A 112 -9.34 15.82 -14.60
CA ASP A 112 -9.63 15.11 -15.86
C ASP A 112 -8.58 14.03 -16.15
N TRP A 113 -7.30 14.33 -15.91
CA TRP A 113 -6.21 13.36 -16.06
C TRP A 113 -6.20 12.23 -15.02
N GLU A 114 -6.94 12.37 -13.94
CA GLU A 114 -7.20 11.28 -12.97
C GLU A 114 -8.40 10.43 -13.39
N GLY A 115 -9.05 10.76 -14.47
CA GLY A 115 -10.26 10.10 -14.94
C GLY A 115 -11.52 10.57 -14.22
N ALA A 116 -11.55 11.79 -13.63
CA ALA A 116 -12.71 12.28 -12.87
C ALA A 116 -13.98 12.40 -13.74
N ALA A 117 -13.83 12.67 -15.03
CA ALA A 117 -14.94 12.77 -15.99
C ALA A 117 -15.45 11.40 -16.48
N GLU A 118 -14.67 10.32 -16.24
CA GLU A 118 -15.04 8.98 -16.69
C GLU A 118 -16.18 8.38 -15.84
N PRO A 119 -17.00 7.50 -16.42
CA PRO A 119 -18.06 6.83 -15.70
C PRO A 119 -17.54 6.07 -14.48
N LEU A 120 -18.33 6.09 -13.40
CA LEU A 120 -18.06 5.30 -12.22
C LEU A 120 -18.23 3.81 -12.52
N ALA A 121 -17.18 3.04 -12.41
CA ALA A 121 -17.19 1.60 -12.64
C ALA A 121 -16.50 0.85 -11.49
N PRO A 122 -16.88 -0.40 -11.22
CA PRO A 122 -16.21 -1.23 -10.25
C PRO A 122 -14.73 -1.41 -10.59
N SER A 123 -13.87 -1.29 -9.58
CA SER A 123 -12.45 -1.58 -9.74
C SER A 123 -12.24 -3.09 -9.82
N LEU A 124 -11.69 -3.57 -10.92
CA LEU A 124 -11.42 -4.98 -11.17
C LEU A 124 -9.94 -5.31 -10.89
N ARG A 125 -9.67 -6.59 -10.58
CA ARG A 125 -8.29 -7.09 -10.53
C ARG A 125 -7.68 -7.10 -11.94
N GLY A 126 -6.39 -6.84 -12.04
CA GLY A 126 -5.66 -6.75 -13.29
C GLY A 126 -5.44 -5.31 -13.76
N ALA A 127 -4.75 -5.17 -14.90
CA ALA A 127 -4.41 -3.88 -15.48
C ALA A 127 -5.64 -3.09 -15.94
N ALA A 128 -5.57 -1.76 -15.85
CA ALA A 128 -6.53 -0.85 -16.43
C ALA A 128 -5.83 -0.03 -17.52
N ASN A 129 -5.87 -0.56 -18.74
CA ASN A 129 -5.18 0.02 -19.89
C ASN A 129 -5.91 1.21 -20.52
N GLU A 130 -7.15 1.47 -20.08
CA GLU A 130 -7.97 2.59 -20.53
C GLU A 130 -8.13 3.61 -19.40
N LEU A 131 -8.42 4.86 -19.77
CA LEU A 131 -8.72 5.89 -18.79
C LEU A 131 -9.99 5.52 -18.03
N VAL A 132 -9.90 5.45 -16.70
CA VAL A 132 -11.02 5.11 -15.81
C VAL A 132 -11.01 6.01 -14.58
N ASN A 133 -12.15 6.18 -13.95
CA ASN A 133 -12.31 6.98 -12.72
C ASN A 133 -11.74 6.21 -11.50
N GLN A 134 -10.40 5.99 -11.49
CA GLN A 134 -9.73 5.20 -10.45
C GLN A 134 -8.31 5.70 -10.17
N LEU A 135 -7.98 5.78 -8.87
CA LEU A 135 -6.61 5.87 -8.36
C LEU A 135 -6.16 4.50 -7.86
N ARG A 136 -4.89 4.16 -8.10
CA ARG A 136 -4.31 2.84 -7.78
C ARG A 136 -2.89 2.97 -7.24
N ASP A 137 -2.29 1.88 -6.82
CA ASP A 137 -0.87 1.68 -6.55
C ASP A 137 -0.22 2.81 -5.73
N PRO A 138 -0.71 3.08 -4.50
CA PRO A 138 -0.10 4.09 -3.64
C PRO A 138 1.36 3.73 -3.33
N CYS A 139 2.21 4.76 -3.27
CA CYS A 139 3.60 4.67 -2.85
C CYS A 139 3.95 5.89 -2.01
N ILE A 140 4.59 5.70 -0.85
CA ILE A 140 5.04 6.78 0.04
C ILE A 140 6.52 7.06 -0.21
N LEU A 141 6.85 8.34 -0.30
CA LEU A 141 8.21 8.86 -0.23
C LEU A 141 8.29 9.89 0.89
N GLU A 142 9.27 9.73 1.77
CA GLU A 142 9.65 10.75 2.74
C GLU A 142 10.95 11.41 2.29
N ASP A 143 10.95 12.72 2.15
CA ASP A 143 12.09 13.50 1.69
C ASP A 143 12.09 14.88 2.36
N ASP A 144 13.21 15.25 2.95
CA ASP A 144 13.45 16.54 3.62
C ASP A 144 12.31 16.97 4.57
N GLY A 145 11.85 16.02 5.40
CA GLY A 145 10.78 16.25 6.38
C GLY A 145 9.37 16.38 5.78
N ARG A 146 9.21 16.18 4.48
CA ARG A 146 7.95 16.15 3.76
C ARG A 146 7.57 14.71 3.44
N THR A 147 6.28 14.46 3.36
CA THR A 147 5.74 13.14 3.00
C THR A 147 4.92 13.26 1.73
N PHE A 148 5.26 12.45 0.75
CA PHE A 148 4.60 12.44 -0.55
C PHE A 148 3.91 11.10 -0.79
N LEU A 149 2.69 11.16 -1.31
CA LEU A 149 1.93 10.02 -1.80
C LEU A 149 1.91 10.06 -3.33
N PHE A 150 2.62 9.14 -3.95
CA PHE A 150 2.49 8.85 -5.37
C PHE A 150 1.37 7.85 -5.61
N TYR A 151 0.69 7.94 -6.72
CA TYR A 151 -0.39 7.03 -7.09
C TYR A 151 -0.53 6.90 -8.59
N ALA A 152 -0.95 5.74 -9.07
CA ALA A 152 -1.39 5.58 -10.44
C ALA A 152 -2.76 6.25 -10.61
N SER A 153 -2.92 7.05 -11.65
CA SER A 153 -4.11 7.85 -11.95
C SER A 153 -4.79 7.40 -13.24
N GLY A 154 -6.11 7.63 -13.32
CA GLY A 154 -6.89 7.25 -14.48
C GLY A 154 -6.83 5.74 -14.77
N GLY A 155 -6.81 4.92 -13.72
CA GLY A 155 -6.37 3.54 -13.78
C GLY A 155 -4.86 3.44 -13.71
N GLU A 156 -4.19 3.16 -14.83
CA GLU A 156 -2.73 3.09 -14.95
C GLU A 156 -2.21 4.02 -16.08
N SER A 157 -2.95 5.10 -16.35
CA SER A 157 -2.65 6.02 -17.46
C SER A 157 -1.57 7.05 -17.13
N GLY A 158 -1.30 7.30 -15.85
CA GLY A 158 -0.31 8.28 -15.39
C GLY A 158 0.02 8.12 -13.91
N ILE A 159 0.95 8.97 -13.44
CA ILE A 159 1.35 9.04 -12.03
C ILE A 159 0.97 10.42 -11.48
N GLY A 160 0.17 10.42 -10.42
CA GLY A 160 -0.15 11.60 -9.63
C GLY A 160 0.72 11.70 -8.37
N LEU A 161 0.79 12.90 -7.81
CA LEU A 161 1.50 13.24 -6.58
C LEU A 161 0.61 14.10 -5.70
N ALA A 162 0.50 13.70 -4.43
CA ALA A 162 -0.06 14.52 -3.36
C ALA A 162 0.94 14.65 -2.21
N GLU A 163 0.97 15.79 -1.54
CA GLU A 163 1.72 15.96 -0.29
C GLU A 163 0.79 15.68 0.88
N LEU A 164 1.27 14.89 1.85
CA LEU A 164 0.57 14.59 3.09
C LEU A 164 1.03 15.57 4.16
N PHE A 165 0.07 16.29 4.75
CA PHE A 165 0.32 17.19 5.88
C PHE A 165 -0.13 16.50 7.16
N GLY A 166 0.76 16.39 8.14
CA GLY A 166 0.52 15.80 9.46
C GLY A 166 0.12 16.81 10.50
#